data_da5bd41fcd1254eb41021120f043b8b9
#
_entry.id   da5bd41fcd1254eb41021120f043b8b9
#
_cell.length_a   1.000
_cell.length_b   1.000
_cell.length_c   1.000
_cell.angle_alpha   90.00
_cell.angle_beta   90.00
_cell.angle_gamma   90.00
#
_symmetry.space_group_name_H-M   'P 1'
#
loop_
_entity.id
_entity.type
_entity.pdbx_description
1 polymer ?
#
loop_
_entity_poly.entity_id
_entity_poly.type
_entity_poly.pdbx_seq_one_letter_code
_entity_poly.pdbx_strand_id
1 'polypeptide(L)'
;MNRPAIAKFRGAGIGGLSLAFTLGALPLLADTPAVTVTAPRELEQLRNEVDTFVSSAITRPYGDDSLLRWDHPVCPLVAGMPRGAGEFALLRLSQIARSAHVPLGSETCRPNLFVIVAQNPERFLRLWWRHDPRLFNTRFGVAPVKRFIEYSRPVRVWYNAAVTGGDNGVVLGNLLATSTDPGGGLVDYPVFAGPSILGSRITRTVVQSISSAIVVVDLAQVSKLNIGQLVDYIGLVGLAEINLDKDVGEAPTILKVFSATSIPPPPEMTVWDKALLQSLYTTPQRNRMQLSQMETATLKLLAAR
;
A
#
# COMPACT_ATOMS: atom_id res chain seq x y z
N MET A 1 61.43 0.65 21.26
CA MET A 1 62.61 1.53 21.33
C MET A 1 62.16 2.95 21.18
N ASN A 2 62.49 3.71 22.12
CA ASN A 2 62.61 5.13 22.45
C ASN A 2 61.34 5.89 22.91
N ARG A 3 61.24 5.97 24.24
CA ARG A 3 60.94 7.22 24.97
C ARG A 3 62.18 8.06 25.05
N PRO A 4 62.17 9.40 25.20
CA PRO A 4 62.01 10.08 26.49
C PRO A 4 61.27 11.44 26.32
N ALA A 5 61.11 12.37 27.24
CA ALA A 5 61.60 12.63 28.60
C ALA A 5 60.71 13.71 29.27
N ILE A 6 60.77 13.70 30.55
CA ILE A 6 60.16 14.60 31.52
C ILE A 6 60.93 15.95 31.55
N ALA A 7 60.18 17.07 31.74
CA ALA A 7 60.80 18.28 32.30
C ALA A 7 59.88 18.85 33.42
N LYS A 8 60.41 18.77 34.65
CA LYS A 8 59.96 19.52 35.83
C LYS A 8 60.52 20.93 35.76
N PHE A 9 59.74 21.91 36.15
CA PHE A 9 60.24 23.15 36.69
C PHE A 9 59.56 23.55 37.98
N ARG A 10 60.39 23.82 38.98
CA ARG A 10 60.08 24.32 40.33
C ARG A 10 60.30 25.82 40.39
N GLY A 11 59.56 26.47 41.28
CA GLY A 11 60.07 27.68 41.94
C GLY A 11 59.02 28.75 42.15
N ALA A 12 58.51 28.84 43.36
CA ALA A 12 58.68 29.90 44.36
C ALA A 12 58.11 31.28 43.89
N GLY A 13 57.27 31.98 44.54
CA GLY A 13 57.09 32.36 45.91
C GLY A 13 56.33 33.69 46.03
N ILE A 14 55.52 33.82 47.02
CA ILE A 14 55.19 34.99 47.86
C ILE A 14 54.50 36.20 47.24
N GLY A 15 53.38 36.64 47.81
CA GLY A 15 52.83 37.98 47.70
C GLY A 15 51.30 37.99 48.01
N GLY A 16 50.96 38.18 49.26
CA GLY A 16 49.55 38.34 49.67
C GLY A 16 48.99 39.71 49.30
N LEU A 17 47.77 39.71 48.79
CA LEU A 17 46.93 40.90 48.82
C LEU A 17 45.48 40.42 48.95
N SER A 18 44.94 40.64 50.17
CA SER A 18 43.54 40.38 50.46
C SER A 18 42.65 41.43 49.74
N LEU A 19 41.94 41.06 48.70
CA LEU A 19 40.86 41.88 48.17
C LEU A 19 39.54 41.17 48.53
N ALA A 20 38.77 41.85 49.37
CA ALA A 20 37.41 41.44 49.68
C ALA A 20 36.53 41.59 48.42
N PHE A 21 36.14 40.45 47.83
CA PHE A 21 35.12 40.43 46.78
C PHE A 21 33.75 40.22 47.43
N THR A 22 32.93 41.27 47.37
CA THR A 22 31.50 41.19 47.60
C THR A 22 30.86 40.32 46.53
N LEU A 23 30.38 39.14 46.89
CA LEU A 23 29.56 38.29 46.00
C LEU A 23 28.22 38.98 45.83
N GLY A 24 28.02 39.68 44.74
CA GLY A 24 26.71 40.02 44.21
C GLY A 24 26.05 38.73 43.68
N ALA A 25 25.03 38.25 44.38
CA ALA A 25 24.14 37.17 43.89
C ALA A 25 23.35 37.70 42.68
N LEU A 26 23.77 37.36 41.46
CA LEU A 26 22.95 37.46 40.27
C LEU A 26 21.87 36.38 40.35
N PRO A 27 20.56 36.71 40.22
CA PRO A 27 19.55 35.72 40.06
C PRO A 27 19.78 34.98 38.72
N LEU A 28 20.15 33.71 38.77
CA LEU A 28 20.00 32.81 37.65
C LEU A 28 18.52 32.70 37.34
N LEU A 29 18.05 33.48 36.37
CA LEU A 29 16.80 33.16 35.66
C LEU A 29 17.04 31.83 34.97
N ALA A 30 16.62 30.72 35.64
CA ALA A 30 16.49 29.44 35.03
C ALA A 30 15.41 29.59 33.95
N ASP A 31 15.85 29.75 32.72
CA ASP A 31 15.00 29.64 31.55
C ASP A 31 14.59 28.17 31.46
N THR A 32 13.48 27.85 32.12
CA THR A 32 12.84 26.54 31.98
C THR A 32 12.36 26.49 30.54
N PRO A 33 12.95 25.57 29.70
CA PRO A 33 12.44 25.41 28.35
C PRO A 33 10.95 25.05 28.48
N ALA A 34 10.08 25.95 27.98
CA ALA A 34 8.68 25.65 27.84
C ALA A 34 8.60 24.40 26.95
N VAL A 35 8.31 23.26 27.54
CA VAL A 35 7.98 22.03 26.80
C VAL A 35 6.72 22.34 26.05
N THR A 36 6.88 22.75 24.81
CA THR A 36 5.79 23.13 23.95
C THR A 36 4.97 21.87 23.69
N VAL A 37 3.70 21.88 24.07
CA VAL A 37 2.70 20.81 23.91
C VAL A 37 2.32 20.64 22.41
N THR A 38 3.26 20.83 21.50
CA THR A 38 3.07 20.73 20.04
C THR A 38 3.07 19.27 19.58
N ALA A 39 3.93 18.44 20.13
CA ALA A 39 4.09 17.04 19.75
C ALA A 39 2.79 16.20 19.83
N PRO A 40 1.93 16.31 20.85
CA PRO A 40 0.67 15.57 20.91
C PRO A 40 -0.34 15.99 19.82
N ARG A 41 -0.40 17.29 19.50
CA ARG A 41 -1.32 17.81 18.46
C ARG A 41 -0.87 17.41 17.06
N GLU A 42 0.41 17.43 16.78
CA GLU A 42 0.98 16.98 15.52
C GLU A 42 0.75 15.48 15.29
N LEU A 43 0.88 14.67 16.35
CA LEU A 43 0.59 13.24 16.27
C LEU A 43 -0.89 12.96 16.07
N GLU A 44 -1.78 13.72 16.68
CA GLU A 44 -3.22 13.59 16.49
C GLU A 44 -3.63 14.01 15.06
N GLN A 45 -3.05 15.09 14.55
CA GLN A 45 -3.25 15.53 13.17
C GLN A 45 -2.76 14.45 12.19
N LEU A 46 -1.54 13.95 12.38
CA LEU A 46 -0.99 12.85 11.55
C LEU A 46 -1.88 11.61 11.61
N ARG A 47 -2.43 11.27 12.77
CA ARG A 47 -3.37 10.16 12.91
C ARG A 47 -4.61 10.37 12.05
N ASN A 48 -5.25 11.54 12.13
CA ASN A 48 -6.45 11.86 11.36
C ASN A 48 -6.18 11.82 9.83
N GLU A 49 -5.02 12.30 9.41
CA GLU A 49 -4.59 12.22 8.01
C GLU A 49 -4.37 10.76 7.57
N VAL A 50 -3.73 9.95 8.40
CA VAL A 50 -3.52 8.52 8.13
C VAL A 50 -4.83 7.75 8.06
N ASP A 51 -5.74 7.97 9.01
CA ASP A 51 -7.05 7.31 9.05
C ASP A 51 -7.87 7.68 7.80
N THR A 52 -7.84 8.95 7.40
CA THR A 52 -8.47 9.42 6.15
C THR A 52 -7.85 8.76 4.93
N PHE A 53 -6.53 8.76 4.83
CA PHE A 53 -5.79 8.17 3.71
C PHE A 53 -6.06 6.68 3.58
N VAL A 54 -5.84 5.91 4.64
CA VAL A 54 -6.00 4.44 4.62
C VAL A 54 -7.44 4.05 4.31
N SER A 55 -8.42 4.67 4.99
CA SER A 55 -9.84 4.35 4.80
C SER A 55 -10.41 4.80 3.46
N SER A 56 -9.74 5.75 2.78
CA SER A 56 -10.12 6.19 1.44
C SER A 56 -9.40 5.39 0.36
N ALA A 57 -8.09 5.13 0.53
CA ALA A 57 -7.28 4.42 -0.46
C ALA A 57 -7.65 2.94 -0.56
N ILE A 58 -7.90 2.27 0.57
CA ILE A 58 -8.21 0.83 0.58
C ILE A 58 -9.70 0.61 0.32
N THR A 59 -9.99 -0.30 -0.60
CA THR A 59 -11.37 -0.77 -0.82
C THR A 59 -11.86 -1.51 0.42
N ARG A 60 -12.97 -1.03 0.99
CA ARG A 60 -13.60 -1.71 2.12
C ARG A 60 -14.21 -3.01 1.66
N PRO A 61 -13.95 -4.12 2.36
CA PRO A 61 -14.53 -5.40 2.00
C PRO A 61 -16.05 -5.37 2.17
N TYR A 62 -16.74 -6.19 1.38
CA TYR A 62 -18.18 -6.36 1.50
C TYR A 62 -18.50 -7.25 2.72
N GLY A 63 -19.41 -6.79 3.56
CA GLY A 63 -19.82 -7.55 4.74
C GLY A 63 -18.66 -7.84 5.70
N ASP A 64 -18.43 -9.12 5.99
CA ASP A 64 -17.38 -9.60 6.89
C ASP A 64 -16.12 -10.12 6.14
N ASP A 65 -15.99 -9.80 4.87
CA ASP A 65 -14.81 -10.21 4.08
C ASP A 65 -13.51 -9.58 4.61
N SER A 66 -12.38 -10.22 4.35
CA SER A 66 -11.05 -9.65 4.65
C SER A 66 -10.65 -8.61 3.58
N LEU A 67 -9.71 -7.73 3.93
CA LEU A 67 -9.05 -6.88 2.93
C LEU A 67 -8.38 -7.76 1.87
N LEU A 68 -8.58 -7.40 0.60
CA LEU A 68 -8.05 -8.15 -0.52
C LEU A 68 -6.57 -7.85 -0.72
N ARG A 69 -5.73 -8.88 -0.66
CA ARG A 69 -4.28 -8.81 -0.89
C ARG A 69 -3.75 -10.12 -1.45
N TRP A 70 -2.53 -10.10 -1.95
CA TRP A 70 -1.85 -11.33 -2.35
C TRP A 70 -1.43 -12.15 -1.12
N ASP A 71 -1.72 -13.44 -1.14
CA ASP A 71 -1.29 -14.42 -0.13
C ASP A 71 -0.35 -15.50 -0.72
N HIS A 72 -0.11 -15.43 -2.02
CA HIS A 72 0.77 -16.31 -2.77
C HIS A 72 1.71 -15.48 -3.69
N PRO A 73 2.77 -16.11 -4.24
CA PRO A 73 3.76 -15.39 -5.03
C PRO A 73 3.19 -14.66 -6.24
N VAL A 74 3.53 -13.37 -6.36
CA VAL A 74 3.18 -12.52 -7.50
C VAL A 74 4.15 -12.77 -8.65
N CYS A 75 3.60 -12.98 -9.82
CA CYS A 75 4.34 -13.18 -11.08
C CYS A 75 3.91 -12.10 -12.07
N PRO A 76 4.60 -10.95 -12.17
CA PRO A 76 4.23 -9.88 -13.08
C PRO A 76 4.58 -10.21 -14.53
N LEU A 77 3.68 -9.85 -15.45
CA LEU A 77 3.89 -9.81 -16.89
C LEU A 77 3.59 -8.40 -17.37
N VAL A 78 4.51 -7.81 -18.12
CA VAL A 78 4.34 -6.48 -18.72
C VAL A 78 4.31 -6.62 -20.24
N ALA A 79 3.31 -6.05 -20.89
CA ALA A 79 3.16 -6.06 -22.34
C ALA A 79 2.70 -4.68 -22.88
N GLY A 80 2.97 -4.44 -24.16
CA GLY A 80 2.60 -3.17 -24.82
C GLY A 80 3.58 -2.03 -24.60
N MET A 81 4.74 -2.28 -23.99
CA MET A 81 5.85 -1.34 -23.84
C MET A 81 7.05 -1.74 -24.71
N PRO A 82 7.92 -0.77 -25.11
CA PRO A 82 9.24 -1.10 -25.63
C PRO A 82 10.03 -1.95 -24.64
N ARG A 83 10.89 -2.83 -25.12
CA ARG A 83 11.61 -3.83 -24.29
C ARG A 83 12.27 -3.22 -23.06
N GLY A 84 13.09 -2.18 -23.22
CA GLY A 84 13.79 -1.55 -22.08
C GLY A 84 12.84 -0.95 -21.04
N ALA A 85 11.70 -0.39 -21.47
CA ALA A 85 10.66 0.10 -20.58
C ALA A 85 9.95 -1.03 -19.82
N GLY A 86 9.69 -2.16 -20.50
CA GLY A 86 9.11 -3.35 -19.88
C GLY A 86 10.04 -4.00 -18.86
N GLU A 87 11.34 -4.11 -19.17
CA GLU A 87 12.36 -4.61 -18.24
C GLU A 87 12.48 -3.71 -17.00
N PHE A 88 12.52 -2.39 -17.18
CA PHE A 88 12.48 -1.42 -16.09
C PHE A 88 11.23 -1.60 -15.23
N ALA A 89 10.05 -1.73 -15.86
CA ALA A 89 8.80 -1.91 -15.14
C ALA A 89 8.81 -3.20 -14.29
N LEU A 90 9.26 -4.32 -14.83
CA LEU A 90 9.38 -5.60 -14.11
C LEU A 90 10.33 -5.48 -12.91
N LEU A 91 11.48 -4.83 -13.10
CA LEU A 91 12.46 -4.61 -12.04
C LEU A 91 11.85 -3.74 -10.92
N ARG A 92 11.23 -2.63 -11.27
CA ARG A 92 10.63 -1.69 -10.30
C ARG A 92 9.47 -2.31 -9.54
N LEU A 93 8.56 -3.02 -10.23
CA LEU A 93 7.47 -3.77 -9.60
C LEU A 93 8.00 -4.79 -8.59
N SER A 94 9.07 -5.51 -8.96
CA SER A 94 9.71 -6.47 -8.06
C SER A 94 10.35 -5.79 -6.84
N GLN A 95 10.92 -4.60 -6.98
CA GLN A 95 11.46 -3.82 -5.86
C GLN A 95 10.34 -3.37 -4.91
N ILE A 96 9.22 -2.87 -5.46
CA ILE A 96 8.06 -2.45 -4.68
C ILE A 96 7.49 -3.64 -3.91
N ALA A 97 7.29 -4.77 -4.56
CA ALA A 97 6.77 -5.99 -3.93
C ALA A 97 7.67 -6.46 -2.76
N ARG A 98 8.99 -6.50 -2.97
CA ARG A 98 9.94 -6.86 -1.90
C ARG A 98 9.89 -5.88 -0.73
N SER A 99 9.81 -4.58 -1.00
CA SER A 99 9.73 -3.55 0.06
C SER A 99 8.46 -3.65 0.90
N ALA A 100 7.39 -4.18 0.32
CA ALA A 100 6.11 -4.41 0.98
C ALA A 100 5.97 -5.84 1.56
N HIS A 101 7.03 -6.67 1.51
CA HIS A 101 7.01 -8.08 1.92
C HIS A 101 6.02 -8.94 1.12
N VAL A 102 5.73 -8.55 -0.11
CA VAL A 102 4.92 -9.38 -1.01
C VAL A 102 5.81 -10.47 -1.63
N PRO A 103 5.45 -11.75 -1.52
CA PRO A 103 6.25 -12.81 -2.12
C PRO A 103 6.23 -12.70 -3.64
N LEU A 104 7.39 -12.93 -4.27
CA LEU A 104 7.54 -12.97 -5.71
C LEU A 104 7.74 -14.40 -6.20
N GLY A 105 7.17 -14.71 -7.34
CA GLY A 105 7.40 -15.97 -8.04
C GLY A 105 8.83 -16.10 -8.59
N SER A 106 9.22 -17.30 -8.97
CA SER A 106 10.47 -17.56 -9.68
C SER A 106 10.44 -16.94 -11.09
N GLU A 107 11.58 -16.91 -11.78
CA GLU A 107 11.67 -16.39 -13.15
C GLU A 107 10.80 -17.16 -14.16
N THR A 108 10.48 -18.42 -13.86
CA THR A 108 9.64 -19.29 -14.70
C THR A 108 8.20 -19.40 -14.18
N CYS A 109 7.80 -18.53 -13.27
CA CYS A 109 6.46 -18.57 -12.70
C CYS A 109 5.37 -18.25 -13.73
N ARG A 110 4.17 -18.78 -13.51
CA ARG A 110 3.00 -18.47 -14.34
C ARG A 110 2.49 -17.06 -13.99
N PRO A 111 2.36 -16.16 -14.98
CA PRO A 111 1.88 -14.81 -14.74
C PRO A 111 0.51 -14.76 -14.07
N ASN A 112 0.38 -13.91 -13.05
CA ASN A 112 -0.88 -13.62 -12.36
C ASN A 112 -1.12 -12.12 -12.12
N LEU A 113 -0.10 -11.26 -12.30
CA LEU A 113 -0.24 -9.80 -12.38
C LEU A 113 0.03 -9.36 -13.81
N PHE A 114 -1.02 -9.02 -14.55
CA PHE A 114 -0.93 -8.61 -15.95
C PHE A 114 -0.94 -7.08 -16.05
N VAL A 115 0.13 -6.50 -16.57
CA VAL A 115 0.25 -5.06 -16.85
C VAL A 115 0.29 -4.87 -18.35
N ILE A 116 -0.77 -4.30 -18.91
CA ILE A 116 -0.95 -4.14 -20.35
C ILE A 116 -1.04 -2.66 -20.68
N VAL A 117 -0.13 -2.16 -21.52
CA VAL A 117 -0.22 -0.80 -22.06
C VAL A 117 -0.86 -0.87 -23.44
N ALA A 118 -1.98 -0.20 -23.63
CA ALA A 118 -2.77 -0.25 -24.85
C ALA A 118 -3.07 1.15 -25.39
N GLN A 119 -3.07 1.31 -26.70
CA GLN A 119 -3.51 2.53 -27.37
C GLN A 119 -5.03 2.70 -27.28
N ASN A 120 -5.76 1.60 -27.26
CA ASN A 120 -7.21 1.58 -27.09
C ASN A 120 -7.58 0.50 -26.09
N PRO A 121 -7.57 0.83 -24.79
CA PRO A 121 -7.86 -0.12 -23.70
C PRO A 121 -9.23 -0.78 -23.80
N GLU A 122 -10.26 -0.01 -24.20
CA GLU A 122 -11.61 -0.53 -24.30
C GLU A 122 -11.70 -1.63 -25.39
N ARG A 123 -11.17 -1.35 -26.58
CA ARG A 123 -11.14 -2.34 -27.68
C ARG A 123 -10.36 -3.59 -27.29
N PHE A 124 -9.20 -3.39 -26.64
CA PHE A 124 -8.37 -4.49 -26.14
C PHE A 124 -9.14 -5.36 -25.15
N LEU A 125 -9.75 -4.76 -24.14
CA LEU A 125 -10.51 -5.46 -23.09
C LEU A 125 -11.76 -6.16 -23.66
N ARG A 126 -12.49 -5.53 -24.61
CA ARG A 126 -13.63 -6.17 -25.29
C ARG A 126 -13.23 -7.42 -26.08
N LEU A 127 -12.08 -7.39 -26.73
CA LEU A 127 -11.53 -8.54 -27.47
C LEU A 127 -11.10 -9.62 -26.50
N TRP A 128 -10.41 -9.25 -25.43
CA TRP A 128 -9.93 -10.19 -24.42
C TRP A 128 -11.08 -10.85 -23.68
N TRP A 129 -12.08 -10.10 -23.26
CA TRP A 129 -13.32 -10.63 -22.67
C TRP A 129 -14.04 -11.62 -23.59
N ARG A 130 -14.12 -11.35 -24.88
CA ARG A 130 -14.75 -12.27 -25.85
C ARG A 130 -13.94 -13.55 -26.06
N HIS A 131 -12.62 -13.44 -25.99
CA HIS A 131 -11.73 -14.59 -26.22
C HIS A 131 -11.64 -15.52 -25.01
N ASP A 132 -11.48 -14.96 -23.81
CA ASP A 132 -11.43 -15.72 -22.57
C ASP A 132 -12.13 -14.98 -21.41
N PRO A 133 -13.45 -15.12 -21.29
CA PRO A 133 -14.22 -14.48 -20.22
C PRO A 133 -13.85 -15.00 -18.82
N ARG A 134 -13.22 -16.19 -18.72
CA ARG A 134 -12.81 -16.78 -17.44
C ARG A 134 -11.66 -16.05 -16.76
N LEU A 135 -10.94 -15.19 -17.51
CA LEU A 135 -9.92 -14.30 -16.94
C LEU A 135 -10.50 -13.23 -16.03
N PHE A 136 -11.81 -13.02 -16.10
CA PHE A 136 -12.51 -12.02 -15.30
C PHE A 136 -13.48 -12.75 -14.36
N ASN A 137 -13.14 -12.78 -13.08
CA ASN A 137 -14.04 -13.39 -12.09
C ASN A 137 -15.34 -12.57 -11.99
N THR A 138 -16.43 -13.19 -12.32
CA THR A 138 -17.77 -12.58 -12.35
C THR A 138 -18.55 -12.78 -11.05
N ARG A 139 -17.85 -12.89 -9.91
CA ARG A 139 -18.47 -13.08 -8.58
C ARG A 139 -19.70 -12.18 -8.34
N PHE A 140 -19.67 -10.98 -8.87
CA PHE A 140 -20.76 -10.00 -8.76
C PHE A 140 -21.52 -9.80 -10.09
N GLY A 141 -21.51 -10.81 -10.96
CA GLY A 141 -22.13 -10.75 -12.27
C GLY A 141 -21.31 -10.02 -13.34
N VAL A 142 -21.90 -9.85 -14.52
CA VAL A 142 -21.24 -9.30 -15.71
C VAL A 142 -21.17 -7.76 -15.68
N ALA A 143 -22.03 -7.10 -14.92
CA ALA A 143 -22.12 -5.64 -14.90
C ALA A 143 -20.81 -4.95 -14.44
N PRO A 144 -20.09 -5.42 -13.40
CA PRO A 144 -18.80 -4.87 -13.02
C PRO A 144 -17.74 -5.01 -14.11
N VAL A 145 -17.72 -6.15 -14.84
CA VAL A 145 -16.78 -6.37 -15.96
C VAL A 145 -17.07 -5.39 -17.10
N LYS A 146 -18.33 -5.19 -17.46
CA LYS A 146 -18.71 -4.18 -18.47
C LYS A 146 -18.24 -2.79 -18.07
N ARG A 147 -18.47 -2.41 -16.81
CA ARG A 147 -17.99 -1.12 -16.26
C ARG A 147 -16.47 -1.01 -16.36
N PHE A 148 -15.72 -2.02 -15.97
CA PHE A 148 -14.26 -2.06 -16.09
C PHE A 148 -13.79 -1.86 -17.54
N ILE A 149 -14.48 -2.49 -18.49
CA ILE A 149 -14.18 -2.37 -19.92
C ILE A 149 -14.49 -0.96 -20.46
N GLU A 150 -15.63 -0.40 -20.09
CA GLU A 150 -16.20 0.81 -20.71
C GLU A 150 -15.76 2.10 -20.00
N TYR A 151 -15.47 2.04 -18.70
CA TYR A 151 -15.12 3.24 -17.93
C TYR A 151 -13.72 3.74 -18.29
N SER A 152 -13.67 4.96 -18.90
CA SER A 152 -12.40 5.55 -19.33
C SER A 152 -11.60 6.10 -18.16
N ARG A 153 -10.40 5.53 -17.95
CA ARG A 153 -9.41 5.97 -16.96
C ARG A 153 -7.99 5.78 -17.49
N PRO A 154 -7.03 6.60 -17.04
CA PRO A 154 -5.61 6.42 -17.40
C PRO A 154 -5.08 5.02 -17.04
N VAL A 155 -5.47 4.49 -15.88
CA VAL A 155 -5.15 3.13 -15.43
C VAL A 155 -6.41 2.48 -14.88
N ARG A 156 -6.75 1.32 -15.43
CA ARG A 156 -7.88 0.48 -15.01
C ARG A 156 -7.34 -0.77 -14.34
N VAL A 157 -7.96 -1.20 -13.26
CA VAL A 157 -7.55 -2.41 -12.54
C VAL A 157 -8.76 -3.31 -12.33
N TRP A 158 -8.53 -4.60 -12.56
CA TRP A 158 -9.46 -5.67 -12.25
C TRP A 158 -8.79 -6.69 -11.34
N TYR A 159 -9.42 -7.01 -10.22
CA TYR A 159 -8.90 -8.01 -9.29
C TYR A 159 -9.79 -9.25 -9.31
N ASN A 160 -9.18 -10.39 -9.52
CA ASN A 160 -9.80 -11.70 -9.33
C ASN A 160 -9.51 -12.16 -7.90
N ALA A 161 -10.56 -12.41 -7.13
CA ALA A 161 -10.44 -12.89 -5.77
C ALA A 161 -10.58 -14.41 -5.70
N ALA A 162 -9.75 -15.03 -4.89
CA ALA A 162 -9.93 -16.39 -4.39
C ALA A 162 -10.34 -16.35 -2.92
N VAL A 163 -11.06 -17.37 -2.48
CA VAL A 163 -11.49 -17.51 -1.11
C VAL A 163 -10.82 -18.73 -0.52
N THR A 164 -10.13 -18.54 0.61
CA THR A 164 -9.47 -19.60 1.35
C THR A 164 -10.08 -19.73 2.74
N GLY A 165 -10.25 -20.96 3.20
CA GLY A 165 -10.80 -21.26 4.52
C GLY A 165 -9.90 -22.16 5.32
N GLY A 166 -10.08 -22.11 6.66
CA GLY A 166 -9.35 -22.97 7.58
C GLY A 166 -7.89 -22.56 7.80
N ASP A 167 -7.25 -23.23 8.77
CA ASP A 167 -5.83 -23.00 9.09
C ASP A 167 -4.90 -23.61 8.04
N ASN A 168 -5.42 -24.49 7.18
CA ASN A 168 -4.65 -25.25 6.19
C ASN A 168 -4.65 -24.59 4.81
N GLY A 169 -5.19 -23.37 4.64
CA GLY A 169 -5.20 -22.66 3.37
C GLY A 169 -5.96 -23.38 2.24
N VAL A 170 -6.90 -24.25 2.57
CA VAL A 170 -7.72 -24.95 1.58
C VAL A 170 -8.47 -23.92 0.78
N VAL A 171 -8.20 -23.84 -0.53
CA VAL A 171 -9.02 -23.05 -1.46
C VAL A 171 -10.42 -23.65 -1.43
N LEU A 172 -11.36 -22.92 -0.86
CA LEU A 172 -12.75 -23.23 -0.96
C LEU A 172 -13.13 -22.93 -2.41
N GLY A 173 -13.16 -23.95 -3.24
CA GLY A 173 -13.38 -23.82 -4.67
C GLY A 173 -14.59 -22.94 -4.95
N ASN A 174 -14.67 -22.41 -6.16
CA ASN A 174 -15.81 -21.66 -6.70
C ASN A 174 -17.06 -22.54 -6.77
N LEU A 175 -17.57 -22.97 -5.62
CA LEU A 175 -18.93 -23.49 -5.53
C LEU A 175 -19.85 -22.28 -5.64
N LEU A 176 -20.27 -22.03 -6.86
CA LEU A 176 -21.24 -20.99 -7.16
C LEU A 176 -22.63 -21.59 -6.95
N ALA A 177 -23.38 -21.09 -5.98
CA ALA A 177 -24.82 -21.29 -5.99
C ALA A 177 -25.44 -20.22 -6.87
N THR A 178 -26.15 -20.65 -7.87
CA THR A 178 -26.91 -19.75 -8.75
C THR A 178 -28.22 -19.37 -8.05
N SER A 179 -28.41 -18.10 -7.81
CA SER A 179 -29.68 -17.54 -7.30
C SER A 179 -30.23 -16.56 -8.34
N THR A 180 -31.55 -16.44 -8.36
CA THR A 180 -32.21 -15.41 -9.17
C THR A 180 -32.25 -14.10 -8.39
N ASP A 181 -31.69 -13.04 -8.97
CA ASP A 181 -31.83 -11.66 -8.52
C ASP A 181 -33.32 -11.24 -8.62
N PRO A 182 -33.81 -10.35 -7.73
CA PRO A 182 -35.16 -9.75 -7.88
C PRO A 182 -35.41 -9.09 -9.25
N GLY A 183 -34.38 -8.80 -10.04
CA GLY A 183 -34.48 -8.36 -11.44
C GLY A 183 -34.52 -9.49 -12.48
N GLY A 184 -34.59 -10.77 -12.09
CA GLY A 184 -34.66 -11.93 -12.99
C GLY A 184 -33.32 -12.37 -13.59
N GLY A 185 -32.17 -11.76 -13.17
CA GLY A 185 -30.83 -12.18 -13.55
C GLY A 185 -30.34 -13.35 -12.69
N LEU A 186 -29.55 -14.25 -13.29
CA LEU A 186 -28.84 -15.29 -12.54
C LEU A 186 -27.60 -14.63 -11.89
N VAL A 187 -27.55 -14.68 -10.57
CA VAL A 187 -26.41 -14.19 -9.78
C VAL A 187 -25.77 -15.39 -9.10
N ASP A 188 -24.49 -15.60 -9.37
CA ASP A 188 -23.72 -16.64 -8.75
C ASP A 188 -23.15 -16.13 -7.41
N TYR A 189 -23.59 -16.74 -6.32
CA TYR A 189 -23.04 -16.49 -5.00
C TYR A 189 -22.02 -17.57 -4.65
N PRO A 190 -20.86 -17.23 -4.09
CA PRO A 190 -19.95 -18.24 -3.55
C PRO A 190 -20.63 -18.95 -2.38
N VAL A 191 -20.92 -20.23 -2.55
CA VAL A 191 -21.43 -21.09 -1.47
C VAL A 191 -20.24 -21.77 -0.82
N PHE A 192 -20.07 -21.52 0.45
CA PHE A 192 -19.05 -22.19 1.25
C PHE A 192 -19.62 -23.52 1.77
N ALA A 193 -19.34 -24.60 1.07
CA ALA A 193 -19.55 -25.97 1.58
C ALA A 193 -18.22 -26.45 2.19
N GLY A 194 -18.06 -26.26 3.46
CA GLY A 194 -16.92 -26.76 4.23
C GLY A 194 -17.35 -27.12 5.65
N PRO A 195 -16.55 -27.91 6.39
CA PRO A 195 -16.82 -28.15 7.79
C PRO A 195 -16.96 -26.81 8.51
N SER A 196 -17.93 -26.70 9.41
CA SER A 196 -18.22 -25.49 10.19
C SER A 196 -16.96 -25.05 10.93
N ILE A 197 -16.18 -24.17 10.33
CA ILE A 197 -15.03 -23.59 11.00
C ILE A 197 -15.61 -22.52 11.93
N LEU A 198 -15.53 -22.78 13.22
CA LEU A 198 -16.04 -21.88 14.25
C LEU A 198 -15.25 -20.58 14.21
N GLY A 199 -15.81 -19.54 13.59
CA GLY A 199 -15.31 -18.18 13.70
C GLY A 199 -15.49 -17.63 15.11
N SER A 200 -14.61 -16.73 15.52
CA SER A 200 -14.77 -15.96 16.74
C SER A 200 -15.19 -14.54 16.42
N ARG A 201 -15.56 -13.76 17.45
CA ARG A 201 -15.83 -12.32 17.28
C ARG A 201 -14.59 -11.53 16.79
N ILE A 202 -13.39 -12.09 16.95
CA ILE A 202 -12.12 -11.45 16.66
C ILE A 202 -11.50 -12.00 15.36
N THR A 203 -11.81 -13.26 15.00
CA THR A 203 -11.13 -13.98 13.92
C THR A 203 -12.12 -14.47 12.88
N ARG A 204 -11.81 -14.19 11.61
CA ARG A 204 -12.54 -14.71 10.45
C ARG A 204 -12.15 -16.17 10.18
N THR A 205 -13.12 -16.96 9.76
CA THR A 205 -12.89 -18.34 9.31
C THR A 205 -12.42 -18.41 7.87
N VAL A 206 -12.80 -17.40 7.09
CA VAL A 206 -12.56 -17.33 5.65
C VAL A 206 -11.87 -16.00 5.34
N VAL A 207 -10.90 -16.05 4.46
CA VAL A 207 -10.18 -14.86 3.98
C VAL A 207 -10.20 -14.83 2.45
N GLN A 208 -10.13 -13.64 1.90
CA GLN A 208 -10.02 -13.41 0.47
C GLN A 208 -8.60 -12.99 0.12
N SER A 209 -8.13 -13.49 -1.02
CA SER A 209 -6.84 -13.13 -1.59
C SER A 209 -6.98 -12.77 -3.06
N ILE A 210 -6.07 -11.95 -3.57
CA ILE A 210 -5.95 -11.68 -5.00
C ILE A 210 -5.38 -12.93 -5.66
N SER A 211 -6.15 -13.59 -6.52
CA SER A 211 -5.66 -14.74 -7.30
C SER A 211 -4.98 -14.31 -8.61
N SER A 212 -5.47 -13.23 -9.21
CA SER A 212 -4.81 -12.52 -10.31
C SER A 212 -5.30 -11.08 -10.38
N ALA A 213 -4.48 -10.21 -10.98
CA ALA A 213 -4.87 -8.83 -11.24
C ALA A 213 -4.55 -8.43 -12.67
N ILE A 214 -5.42 -7.64 -13.28
CA ILE A 214 -5.28 -7.11 -14.63
C ILE A 214 -5.23 -5.59 -14.54
N VAL A 215 -4.07 -5.01 -14.86
CA VAL A 215 -3.85 -3.56 -14.92
C VAL A 215 -3.75 -3.16 -16.38
N VAL A 216 -4.66 -2.31 -16.86
CA VAL A 216 -4.65 -1.83 -18.25
C VAL A 216 -4.43 -0.33 -18.26
N VAL A 217 -3.37 0.07 -18.93
CA VAL A 217 -2.91 1.46 -19.03
C VAL A 217 -3.31 2.04 -20.40
N ASP A 218 -3.94 3.21 -20.39
CA ASP A 218 -4.24 3.98 -21.58
C ASP A 218 -3.03 4.82 -21.98
N LEU A 219 -2.32 4.40 -23.03
CA LEU A 219 -1.10 5.06 -23.49
C LEU A 219 -1.31 6.55 -23.78
N ALA A 220 -2.45 6.94 -24.32
CA ALA A 220 -2.73 8.34 -24.65
C ALA A 220 -2.87 9.21 -23.40
N GLN A 221 -3.50 8.67 -22.34
CA GLN A 221 -3.75 9.41 -21.10
C GLN A 221 -2.53 9.49 -20.18
N VAL A 222 -1.55 8.57 -20.32
CA VAL A 222 -0.33 8.56 -19.48
C VAL A 222 0.90 9.15 -20.16
N SER A 223 0.79 9.66 -21.38
CA SER A 223 1.91 10.14 -22.20
C SER A 223 2.72 11.30 -21.57
N LYS A 224 2.15 12.01 -20.61
CA LYS A 224 2.80 13.11 -19.87
C LYS A 224 3.57 12.65 -18.61
N LEU A 225 3.39 11.41 -18.20
CA LEU A 225 4.07 10.88 -17.02
C LEU A 225 5.46 10.35 -17.36
N ASN A 226 6.38 10.47 -16.41
CA ASN A 226 7.59 9.69 -16.51
C ASN A 226 7.30 8.21 -16.18
N ILE A 227 8.11 7.32 -16.74
CA ILE A 227 7.88 5.88 -16.58
C ILE A 227 7.99 5.42 -15.12
N GLY A 228 8.82 6.08 -14.31
CA GLY A 228 8.97 5.77 -12.88
C GLY A 228 7.67 6.02 -12.13
N GLN A 229 7.06 7.20 -12.31
CA GLN A 229 5.75 7.53 -11.72
C GLN A 229 4.66 6.55 -12.14
N LEU A 230 4.60 6.22 -13.44
CA LEU A 230 3.62 5.28 -13.96
C LEU A 230 3.78 3.90 -13.33
N VAL A 231 5.00 3.38 -13.27
CA VAL A 231 5.28 2.05 -12.70
C VAL A 231 5.06 2.02 -11.20
N ASP A 232 5.37 3.10 -10.49
CA ASP A 232 5.10 3.23 -9.05
C ASP A 232 3.59 3.23 -8.76
N TYR A 233 2.81 3.95 -9.57
CA TYR A 233 1.34 3.89 -9.51
C TYR A 233 0.82 2.48 -9.78
N ILE A 234 1.30 1.83 -10.85
CA ILE A 234 0.93 0.45 -11.21
C ILE A 234 1.31 -0.51 -10.09
N GLY A 235 2.47 -0.33 -9.46
CA GLY A 235 2.91 -1.14 -8.33
C GLY A 235 1.96 -1.04 -7.14
N LEU A 236 1.52 0.16 -6.81
CA LEU A 236 0.57 0.36 -5.72
C LEU A 236 -0.78 -0.32 -6.01
N VAL A 237 -1.39 -0.02 -7.17
CA VAL A 237 -2.70 -0.57 -7.54
C VAL A 237 -2.64 -2.05 -7.96
N GLY A 238 -1.49 -2.57 -8.35
CA GLY A 238 -1.32 -4.00 -8.68
C GLY A 238 -1.13 -4.88 -7.45
N LEU A 239 -0.63 -4.31 -6.36
CA LEU A 239 -0.34 -5.05 -5.12
C LEU A 239 -1.39 -4.87 -4.02
N ALA A 240 -2.29 -3.91 -4.14
CA ALA A 240 -3.36 -3.67 -3.18
C ALA A 240 -4.66 -3.32 -3.91
N GLU A 241 -5.81 -3.73 -3.37
CA GLU A 241 -7.11 -3.30 -3.88
C GLU A 241 -7.37 -1.85 -3.50
N ILE A 242 -7.02 -0.95 -4.40
CA ILE A 242 -7.15 0.50 -4.20
C ILE A 242 -8.51 1.00 -4.70
N ASN A 243 -9.16 1.81 -3.88
CA ASN A 243 -10.36 2.52 -4.28
C ASN A 243 -9.99 3.77 -5.10
N LEU A 244 -10.06 3.66 -6.41
CA LEU A 244 -9.71 4.74 -7.33
C LEU A 244 -10.82 5.79 -7.49
N ASP A 245 -11.96 5.63 -6.82
CA ASP A 245 -13.11 6.56 -6.91
C ASP A 245 -13.15 7.55 -5.75
N LYS A 246 -12.35 7.33 -4.70
CA LYS A 246 -12.32 8.18 -3.52
C LYS A 246 -11.14 9.15 -3.53
N ASP A 247 -11.39 10.32 -2.98
CA ASP A 247 -10.32 11.26 -2.64
C ASP A 247 -9.53 10.73 -1.43
N VAL A 248 -8.22 10.72 -1.55
CA VAL A 248 -7.29 10.25 -0.53
C VAL A 248 -6.84 11.34 0.45
N GLY A 249 -7.52 12.50 0.46
CA GLY A 249 -7.24 13.62 1.33
C GLY A 249 -5.90 14.31 1.01
N GLU A 250 -5.25 14.89 2.01
CA GLU A 250 -4.00 15.65 1.84
C GLU A 250 -2.74 14.78 1.76
N ALA A 251 -2.84 13.48 1.98
CA ALA A 251 -1.70 12.57 1.96
C ALA A 251 -0.85 12.73 0.69
N PRO A 252 0.47 12.85 0.80
CA PRO A 252 1.36 12.88 -0.35
C PRO A 252 1.54 11.47 -0.91
N THR A 253 0.69 11.07 -1.83
CA THR A 253 0.62 9.72 -2.42
C THR A 253 0.73 9.75 -3.94
N ILE A 254 1.32 8.70 -4.50
CA ILE A 254 1.39 8.50 -5.97
C ILE A 254 -0.01 8.36 -6.59
N LEU A 255 -1.04 8.05 -5.81
CA LEU A 255 -2.42 7.97 -6.30
C LEU A 255 -2.92 9.30 -6.89
N LYS A 256 -2.33 10.42 -6.48
CA LYS A 256 -2.66 11.75 -6.99
C LYS A 256 -2.09 12.08 -8.37
N VAL A 257 -1.32 11.18 -8.97
CA VAL A 257 -0.66 11.43 -10.26
C VAL A 257 -1.64 11.76 -11.40
N PHE A 258 -2.89 11.33 -11.28
CA PHE A 258 -3.97 11.63 -12.22
C PHE A 258 -5.01 12.63 -11.68
N SER A 259 -4.81 13.15 -10.48
CA SER A 259 -5.73 14.12 -9.89
C SER A 259 -5.49 15.52 -10.46
N ALA A 260 -6.57 16.25 -10.73
CA ALA A 260 -6.51 17.64 -11.18
C ALA A 260 -6.31 18.57 -9.96
N THR A 261 -5.15 18.50 -9.30
CA THR A 261 -4.81 19.36 -8.17
C THR A 261 -3.76 20.40 -8.57
N SER A 262 -3.72 21.53 -7.87
CA SER A 262 -2.69 22.55 -8.03
C SER A 262 -1.32 22.14 -7.48
N ILE A 263 -1.29 21.08 -6.67
CA ILE A 263 -0.05 20.53 -6.09
C ILE A 263 0.51 19.51 -7.09
N PRO A 264 1.77 19.65 -7.52
CA PRO A 264 2.37 18.68 -8.43
C PRO A 264 2.42 17.29 -7.76
N PRO A 265 2.07 16.22 -8.51
CA PRO A 265 2.10 14.87 -7.98
C PRO A 265 3.53 14.46 -7.60
N PRO A 266 3.70 13.55 -6.65
CA PRO A 266 5.00 13.01 -6.28
C PRO A 266 5.75 12.44 -7.49
N PRO A 267 7.09 12.61 -7.58
CA PRO A 267 7.88 12.07 -8.69
C PRO A 267 8.03 10.55 -8.64
N GLU A 268 7.79 9.94 -7.50
CA GLU A 268 7.87 8.50 -7.24
C GLU A 268 6.96 8.09 -6.08
N MET A 269 6.88 6.78 -5.83
CA MET A 269 6.17 6.22 -4.68
C MET A 269 6.69 6.81 -3.37
N THR A 270 5.80 7.38 -2.60
CA THR A 270 6.12 8.11 -1.37
C THR A 270 6.30 7.18 -0.17
N VAL A 271 6.69 7.77 0.95
CA VAL A 271 6.73 7.05 2.24
C VAL A 271 5.34 6.61 2.70
N TRP A 272 4.29 7.37 2.34
CA TRP A 272 2.90 7.04 2.64
C TRP A 272 2.44 5.81 1.88
N ASP A 273 2.74 5.74 0.59
CA ASP A 273 2.43 4.59 -0.27
C ASP A 273 3.13 3.32 0.22
N LYS A 274 4.41 3.45 0.58
CA LYS A 274 5.21 2.34 1.14
C LYS A 274 4.64 1.86 2.46
N ALA A 275 4.28 2.80 3.36
CA ALA A 275 3.67 2.48 4.65
C ALA A 275 2.31 1.81 4.47
N LEU A 276 1.48 2.26 3.53
CA LEU A 276 0.20 1.65 3.18
C LEU A 276 0.37 0.19 2.76
N LEU A 277 1.27 -0.09 1.82
CA LEU A 277 1.55 -1.46 1.38
C LEU A 277 2.11 -2.32 2.52
N GLN A 278 3.12 -1.85 3.24
CA GLN A 278 3.71 -2.59 4.34
C GLN A 278 2.69 -2.91 5.43
N SER A 279 1.85 -1.96 5.80
CA SER A 279 0.81 -2.17 6.80
C SER A 279 -0.23 -3.19 6.34
N LEU A 280 -0.63 -3.17 5.06
CA LEU A 280 -1.54 -4.16 4.48
C LEU A 280 -0.98 -5.58 4.60
N TYR A 281 0.31 -5.77 4.30
CA TYR A 281 0.94 -7.10 4.29
C TYR A 281 1.41 -7.59 5.66
N THR A 282 1.62 -6.70 6.63
CA THR A 282 1.99 -7.07 8.00
C THR A 282 0.78 -7.25 8.92
N THR A 283 -0.37 -6.68 8.59
CA THR A 283 -1.60 -6.83 9.37
C THR A 283 -2.17 -8.24 9.23
N PRO A 284 -2.55 -8.94 10.33
CA PRO A 284 -3.13 -10.28 10.27
C PRO A 284 -4.43 -10.32 9.45
N GLN A 285 -4.48 -11.13 8.38
CA GLN A 285 -5.59 -11.17 7.43
C GLN A 285 -6.90 -11.65 8.05
N ARG A 286 -6.84 -12.51 9.05
CA ARG A 286 -8.02 -13.07 9.73
C ARG A 286 -8.64 -12.16 10.79
N ASN A 287 -7.96 -11.08 11.17
CA ASN A 287 -8.50 -10.16 12.17
C ASN A 287 -9.67 -9.35 11.60
N ARG A 288 -10.78 -9.29 12.37
CA ARG A 288 -11.96 -8.51 11.96
C ARG A 288 -11.73 -6.99 11.99
N MET A 289 -10.78 -6.55 12.83
CA MET A 289 -10.37 -5.15 12.94
C MET A 289 -9.21 -4.81 11.99
N GLN A 290 -9.11 -5.48 10.86
CA GLN A 290 -7.98 -5.41 9.94
C GLN A 290 -7.68 -3.99 9.47
N LEU A 291 -8.71 -3.21 9.09
CA LEU A 291 -8.54 -1.84 8.63
C LEU A 291 -7.95 -0.94 9.74
N SER A 292 -8.52 -1.00 10.95
CA SER A 292 -8.02 -0.20 12.08
C SER A 292 -6.61 -0.60 12.52
N GLN A 293 -6.26 -1.89 12.42
CA GLN A 293 -4.88 -2.33 12.65
C GLN A 293 -3.93 -1.81 11.58
N MET A 294 -4.38 -1.75 10.32
CA MET A 294 -3.62 -1.19 9.21
C MET A 294 -3.40 0.33 9.40
N GLU A 295 -4.42 1.08 9.82
CA GLU A 295 -4.31 2.50 10.19
C GLU A 295 -3.25 2.70 11.27
N THR A 296 -3.33 1.92 12.36
CA THR A 296 -2.35 1.96 13.44
C THR A 296 -0.93 1.61 12.98
N ALA A 297 -0.78 0.60 12.13
CA ALA A 297 0.52 0.19 11.60
C ALA A 297 1.11 1.26 10.66
N THR A 298 0.28 1.86 9.79
CA THR A 298 0.68 2.95 8.91
C THR A 298 1.16 4.16 9.72
N LEU A 299 0.40 4.56 10.75
CA LEU A 299 0.80 5.65 11.64
C LEU A 299 2.16 5.40 12.29
N LYS A 300 2.40 4.19 12.81
CA LYS A 300 3.69 3.82 13.41
C LYS A 300 4.84 3.92 12.41
N LEU A 301 4.64 3.47 11.16
CA LEU A 301 5.65 3.52 10.12
C LEU A 301 5.98 4.96 9.70
N LEU A 302 5.02 5.87 9.74
CA LEU A 302 5.22 7.27 9.41
C LEU A 302 5.81 8.07 10.59
N ALA A 303 5.37 7.81 11.81
CA ALA A 303 5.86 8.49 13.01
C ALA A 303 7.28 8.09 13.45
N ALA A 304 7.81 6.96 12.96
CA ALA A 304 9.16 6.48 13.25
C ALA A 304 10.26 7.15 12.40
N ARG A 305 9.90 8.10 11.55
CA ARG A 305 10.80 8.82 10.64
C ARG A 305 10.98 10.27 11.06
#